data_45415ae58060171f877bb8510823f1de
#
_entry.id   45415ae58060171f877bb8510823f1de
#
_cell.length_a   1.000
_cell.length_b   1.000
_cell.length_c   1.000
_cell.angle_alpha   90.00
_cell.angle_beta   90.00
_cell.angle_gamma   90.00
#
_symmetry.space_group_name_H-M   'P 1'
#
loop_
_entity.id
_entity.type
_entity.pdbx_description
1 polymer ?
#
loop_
_entity_poly.entity_id
_entity_poly.type
_entity_poly.pdbx_seq_one_letter_code
_entity_poly.pdbx_strand_id
1 'polypeptide(L)'
;ADIQWFTNGVEISKDSIYEFSSTTEFFFNIKVSASNILGKTSDSLKIKVIDGFKISDIKNWTGEGENQSVMAIQWISRDVKDLLNPKDEEIFFLAWGYKWKNTDERTGYDMIEAIAKKDPRLFVLIMPDGNQGMVIKGFGYDGNGDGKIEIKSQDSDTKNGLHLTETDFKNGIYQQKNEYDNIDGFEILSEGDYWIGGWHEAYTSYWLGYGEAVLEAEEYEYSNFYVNNRFLENKS
;
A
#
# COMPACT_ATOMS: atom_id res chain seq x y z
N ALA A 1 -35.08 12.38 25.56
CA ALA A 1 -34.57 11.02 25.39
C ALA A 1 -33.33 10.87 26.29
N ASP A 2 -33.24 9.76 26.99
CA ASP A 2 -32.07 9.42 27.77
C ASP A 2 -31.09 8.71 26.83
N ILE A 3 -29.87 9.28 26.72
CA ILE A 3 -28.84 8.74 25.89
C ILE A 3 -27.80 8.06 26.79
N GLN A 4 -27.27 6.91 26.35
CA GLN A 4 -26.23 6.17 27.04
C GLN A 4 -25.24 5.64 26.00
N TRP A 5 -23.95 5.89 26.23
CA TRP A 5 -22.84 5.37 25.44
C TRP A 5 -22.12 4.26 26.19
N PHE A 6 -21.74 3.24 25.47
CA PHE A 6 -21.04 2.08 26.00
C PHE A 6 -19.79 1.79 25.18
N THR A 7 -18.70 1.44 25.83
CA THR A 7 -17.51 0.86 25.21
C THR A 7 -17.31 -0.54 25.75
N ASN A 8 -17.31 -1.54 24.87
CA ASN A 8 -17.19 -2.96 25.22
C ASN A 8 -18.19 -3.40 26.32
N GLY A 9 -19.40 -2.84 26.28
CA GLY A 9 -20.46 -3.15 27.23
C GLY A 9 -20.45 -2.36 28.55
N VAL A 10 -19.43 -1.53 28.78
CA VAL A 10 -19.33 -0.63 29.96
C VAL A 10 -19.91 0.73 29.61
N GLU A 11 -20.85 1.23 30.42
CA GLU A 11 -21.37 2.60 30.25
C GLU A 11 -20.30 3.64 30.54
N ILE A 12 -20.12 4.60 29.61
CA ILE A 12 -19.01 5.57 29.64
C ILE A 12 -19.46 7.02 29.57
N SER A 13 -20.64 7.31 28.97
CA SER A 13 -21.20 8.66 28.90
C SER A 13 -22.73 8.63 28.75
N LYS A 14 -23.36 9.76 29.14
CA LYS A 14 -24.80 10.07 28.92
C LYS A 14 -24.99 11.34 28.11
N ASP A 15 -23.92 11.91 27.58
CA ASP A 15 -23.96 13.13 26.79
C ASP A 15 -24.59 12.89 25.42
N SER A 16 -25.03 13.94 24.77
CA SER A 16 -25.59 13.87 23.42
C SER A 16 -24.56 13.53 22.36
N ILE A 17 -23.26 13.77 22.65
CA ILE A 17 -22.12 13.46 21.81
C ILE A 17 -21.09 12.74 22.68
N TYR A 18 -20.46 11.74 22.12
CA TYR A 18 -19.31 11.05 22.72
C TYR A 18 -18.16 10.99 21.71
N GLU A 19 -16.99 11.48 22.11
CA GLU A 19 -15.75 11.37 21.36
C GLU A 19 -14.96 10.17 21.90
N PHE A 20 -14.72 9.20 21.02
CA PHE A 20 -13.92 8.03 21.36
C PHE A 20 -12.44 8.29 21.04
N SER A 21 -11.57 8.02 22.00
CA SER A 21 -10.13 7.96 21.81
C SER A 21 -9.53 6.79 22.59
N SER A 22 -8.49 6.16 22.07
CA SER A 22 -7.74 5.12 22.76
C SER A 22 -6.30 5.11 22.28
N THR A 23 -5.36 4.96 23.23
CA THR A 23 -3.94 4.70 22.97
C THR A 23 -3.61 3.21 23.07
N THR A 24 -4.60 2.38 23.32
CA THR A 24 -4.44 0.93 23.44
C THR A 24 -4.92 0.28 22.15
N GLU A 25 -4.04 -0.48 21.54
CA GLU A 25 -4.37 -1.31 20.37
C GLU A 25 -5.33 -2.40 20.77
N PHE A 26 -6.59 -2.31 20.30
CA PHE A 26 -7.63 -3.29 20.59
C PHE A 26 -8.87 -3.07 19.71
N PHE A 27 -9.76 -4.08 19.70
CA PHE A 27 -11.09 -3.93 19.13
C PHE A 27 -12.07 -3.35 20.15
N PHE A 28 -12.71 -2.25 19.80
CA PHE A 28 -13.70 -1.59 20.62
C PHE A 28 -15.07 -1.69 19.96
N ASN A 29 -16.07 -2.08 20.75
CA ASN A 29 -17.48 -2.01 20.35
C ASN A 29 -18.08 -0.78 21.02
N ILE A 30 -18.32 0.27 20.24
CA ILE A 30 -19.00 1.48 20.71
C ILE A 30 -20.48 1.33 20.43
N LYS A 31 -21.30 1.41 21.48
CA LYS A 31 -22.75 1.31 21.38
C LYS A 31 -23.41 2.57 21.94
N VAL A 32 -24.35 3.11 21.21
CA VAL A 32 -25.28 4.14 21.70
C VAL A 32 -26.65 3.54 21.94
N SER A 33 -27.31 3.98 23.00
CA SER A 33 -28.68 3.61 23.31
C SER A 33 -29.49 4.87 23.65
N ALA A 34 -30.61 5.03 23.01
CA ALA A 34 -31.52 6.14 23.27
C ALA A 34 -32.89 5.59 23.72
N SER A 35 -33.46 6.14 24.79
CA SER A 35 -34.74 5.72 25.33
C SER A 35 -35.64 6.91 25.71
N ASN A 36 -36.93 6.69 25.65
CA ASN A 36 -37.96 7.59 26.13
C ASN A 36 -39.18 6.77 26.58
N ILE A 37 -40.28 7.45 26.95
CA ILE A 37 -41.52 6.81 27.40
C ILE A 37 -42.16 5.87 26.35
N LEU A 38 -41.80 6.03 25.06
CA LEU A 38 -42.39 5.24 23.99
C LEU A 38 -41.53 4.01 23.63
N GLY A 39 -40.26 3.97 24.06
CA GLY A 39 -39.39 2.84 23.78
C GLY A 39 -37.90 3.14 23.83
N LYS A 40 -37.14 2.13 23.42
CA LYS A 40 -35.66 2.16 23.38
C LYS A 40 -35.17 1.69 22.03
N THR A 41 -34.16 2.38 21.52
CA THR A 41 -33.39 1.97 20.33
C THR A 41 -31.92 2.00 20.63
N SER A 42 -31.11 1.29 19.84
CA SER A 42 -29.63 1.33 19.95
C SER A 42 -29.00 1.02 18.64
N ASP A 43 -27.77 1.57 18.47
CA ASP A 43 -26.86 1.28 17.35
C ASP A 43 -25.46 1.02 17.88
N SER A 44 -24.60 0.37 17.08
CA SER A 44 -23.24 0.06 17.49
C SER A 44 -22.26 0.09 16.32
N LEU A 45 -21.02 0.53 16.60
CA LEU A 45 -19.90 0.56 15.69
C LEU A 45 -18.74 -0.22 16.28
N LYS A 46 -18.11 -1.06 15.48
CA LYS A 46 -16.83 -1.69 15.85
C LYS A 46 -15.67 -0.83 15.35
N ILE A 47 -14.80 -0.45 16.26
CA ILE A 47 -13.58 0.32 15.97
C ILE A 47 -12.39 -0.58 16.29
N LYS A 48 -11.47 -0.72 15.34
CA LYS A 48 -10.15 -1.29 15.57
C LYS A 48 -9.18 -0.12 15.76
N VAL A 49 -8.63 0.01 16.96
CA VAL A 49 -7.51 0.91 17.20
C VAL A 49 -6.24 0.12 16.90
N ILE A 50 -5.50 0.56 15.93
CA ILE A 50 -4.15 0.07 15.64
C ILE A 50 -3.18 1.18 16.03
N ASP A 51 -2.11 0.83 16.75
CA ASP A 51 -0.96 1.72 16.86
C ASP A 51 -0.35 1.79 15.46
N GLY A 52 -0.33 2.96 14.85
CA GLY A 52 0.05 3.12 13.44
C GLY A 52 1.38 2.43 13.17
N PHE A 53 1.50 1.75 12.02
CA PHE A 53 2.72 1.07 11.61
C PHE A 53 3.86 2.09 11.49
N LYS A 54 4.95 1.85 12.23
CA LYS A 54 6.08 2.78 12.36
C LYS A 54 7.32 2.26 11.65
N ILE A 55 8.25 3.15 11.35
CA ILE A 55 9.57 2.78 10.80
C ILE A 55 10.27 1.76 11.71
N SER A 56 10.10 1.85 13.03
CA SER A 56 10.64 0.89 14.00
C SER A 56 10.09 -0.54 13.84
N ASP A 57 8.93 -0.71 13.23
CA ASP A 57 8.28 -2.02 13.05
C ASP A 57 8.79 -2.75 11.80
N ILE A 58 9.52 -2.04 10.93
CA ILE A 58 10.13 -2.61 9.73
C ILE A 58 11.19 -3.64 10.12
N LYS A 59 11.04 -4.85 9.61
CA LYS A 59 11.98 -5.96 9.82
C LYS A 59 12.88 -6.22 8.61
N ASN A 60 12.38 -5.93 7.42
CA ASN A 60 13.07 -6.20 6.16
C ASN A 60 13.84 -4.97 5.69
N TRP A 61 15.05 -4.79 6.20
CA TRP A 61 15.94 -3.71 5.80
C TRP A 61 16.91 -4.17 4.71
N THR A 62 17.13 -3.30 3.71
CA THR A 62 18.18 -3.45 2.70
C THR A 62 19.07 -2.22 2.66
N GLY A 63 20.28 -2.35 2.10
CA GLY A 63 21.28 -1.29 2.12
C GLY A 63 21.95 -1.10 3.48
N GLU A 64 22.86 -0.13 3.56
CA GLU A 64 23.66 0.20 4.76
C GLU A 64 23.84 1.71 4.83
N GLY A 65 23.80 2.27 6.05
CA GLY A 65 24.01 3.68 6.32
C GLY A 65 23.14 4.20 7.44
N GLU A 66 23.25 5.52 7.68
CA GLU A 66 22.59 6.22 8.77
C GLU A 66 21.18 6.68 8.43
N ASN A 67 20.95 6.95 7.13
CA ASN A 67 19.65 7.38 6.63
C ASN A 67 18.71 6.18 6.44
N GLN A 68 17.42 6.43 6.61
CA GLN A 68 16.37 5.43 6.52
C GLN A 68 15.20 5.97 5.71
N SER A 69 14.69 5.15 4.79
CA SER A 69 13.39 5.33 4.12
C SER A 69 12.62 4.03 4.10
N VAL A 70 11.32 4.12 3.90
CA VAL A 70 10.43 2.96 3.83
C VAL A 70 9.65 3.02 2.53
N MET A 71 9.58 1.88 1.85
CA MET A 71 8.63 1.64 0.78
C MET A 71 7.50 0.79 1.33
N ALA A 72 6.27 1.24 1.16
CA ALA A 72 5.08 0.51 1.54
C ALA A 72 4.16 0.31 0.33
N ILE A 73 3.64 -0.90 0.16
CA ILE A 73 2.73 -1.24 -0.92
C ILE A 73 1.50 -1.90 -0.34
N GLN A 74 0.34 -1.47 -0.80
CA GLN A 74 -0.94 -1.99 -0.42
C GLN A 74 -1.64 -2.57 -1.66
N TRP A 75 -1.96 -3.85 -1.62
CA TRP A 75 -2.75 -4.52 -2.64
C TRP A 75 -4.17 -4.72 -2.13
N ILE A 76 -5.14 -4.41 -2.99
CA ILE A 76 -6.54 -4.64 -2.72
C ILE A 76 -6.97 -5.89 -3.49
N SER A 77 -7.72 -6.79 -2.82
CA SER A 77 -8.22 -8.02 -3.45
C SER A 77 -9.12 -7.70 -4.65
N ARG A 78 -9.03 -8.52 -5.70
CA ARG A 78 -9.82 -8.36 -6.94
C ARG A 78 -11.34 -8.39 -6.74
N ASP A 79 -11.80 -9.11 -5.73
CA ASP A 79 -13.23 -9.33 -5.49
C ASP A 79 -13.87 -8.22 -4.66
N VAL A 80 -13.13 -7.16 -4.35
CA VAL A 80 -13.62 -6.02 -3.56
C VAL A 80 -14.66 -5.26 -4.35
N LYS A 81 -15.86 -5.18 -3.79
CA LYS A 81 -17.00 -4.47 -4.42
C LYS A 81 -16.91 -2.95 -4.29
N ASP A 82 -16.25 -2.48 -3.25
CA ASP A 82 -16.05 -1.05 -2.97
C ASP A 82 -14.56 -0.76 -2.83
N LEU A 83 -13.91 -0.43 -3.95
CA LEU A 83 -12.48 -0.13 -4.02
C LEU A 83 -12.09 1.13 -3.24
N LEU A 84 -13.05 2.00 -2.95
CA LEU A 84 -12.78 3.22 -2.16
C LEU A 84 -12.81 2.94 -0.66
N ASN A 85 -13.50 1.88 -0.23
CA ASN A 85 -13.61 1.49 1.17
C ASN A 85 -13.44 -0.03 1.31
N PRO A 86 -12.26 -0.60 0.97
CA PRO A 86 -12.02 -2.03 1.13
C PRO A 86 -12.02 -2.41 2.62
N LYS A 87 -12.43 -3.64 2.92
CA LYS A 87 -12.35 -4.17 4.28
C LYS A 87 -10.92 -4.63 4.58
N ASP A 88 -10.56 -4.70 5.87
CA ASP A 88 -9.22 -5.11 6.30
C ASP A 88 -8.78 -6.47 5.72
N GLU A 89 -9.71 -7.44 5.65
CA GLU A 89 -9.45 -8.76 5.07
C GLU A 89 -9.24 -8.78 3.54
N GLU A 90 -9.57 -7.67 2.90
CA GLU A 90 -9.45 -7.48 1.45
C GLU A 90 -8.14 -6.77 1.07
N ILE A 91 -7.31 -6.44 2.08
CA ILE A 91 -6.06 -5.70 1.91
C ILE A 91 -4.88 -6.60 2.27
N PHE A 92 -3.92 -6.70 1.36
CA PHE A 92 -2.60 -7.23 1.63
C PHE A 92 -1.59 -6.09 1.63
N PHE A 93 -0.84 -5.95 2.72
CA PHE A 93 0.09 -4.86 2.93
C PHE A 93 1.48 -5.38 3.26
N LEU A 94 2.50 -4.80 2.61
CA LEU A 94 3.90 -5.04 2.91
C LEU A 94 4.69 -3.74 2.95
N ALA A 95 5.72 -3.72 3.79
CA ALA A 95 6.66 -2.62 3.87
C ALA A 95 8.11 -3.12 3.96
N TRP A 96 9.00 -2.38 3.31
CA TRP A 96 10.44 -2.63 3.28
C TRP A 96 11.20 -1.38 3.66
N GLY A 97 12.27 -1.55 4.43
CA GLY A 97 13.18 -0.49 4.77
C GLY A 97 14.39 -0.42 3.85
N TYR A 98 14.85 0.79 3.58
CA TYR A 98 16.07 1.07 2.83
C TYR A 98 16.99 1.97 3.63
N LYS A 99 18.29 1.62 3.68
CA LYS A 99 19.34 2.40 4.34
C LYS A 99 20.38 2.85 3.35
N TRP A 100 20.88 4.09 3.54
CA TRP A 100 21.98 4.63 2.73
C TRP A 100 22.85 5.58 3.55
N LYS A 101 24.07 5.82 3.06
CA LYS A 101 25.03 6.67 3.76
C LYS A 101 24.71 8.15 3.53
N ASN A 102 25.06 8.99 4.50
CA ASN A 102 24.92 10.45 4.40
C ASN A 102 25.68 11.06 3.22
N THR A 103 26.70 10.35 2.70
CA THR A 103 27.51 10.78 1.54
C THR A 103 26.88 10.46 0.19
N ASP A 104 25.80 9.67 0.20
CA ASP A 104 25.19 9.16 -1.02
C ASP A 104 23.91 9.95 -1.31
N GLU A 105 23.74 10.33 -2.56
CA GLU A 105 22.44 10.77 -3.06
C GLU A 105 21.70 9.54 -3.61
N ARG A 106 20.50 9.28 -3.09
CA ARG A 106 19.66 8.15 -3.49
C ARG A 106 18.26 8.62 -3.86
N THR A 107 17.69 7.96 -4.84
CA THR A 107 16.34 8.24 -5.34
C THR A 107 15.36 7.16 -4.93
N GLY A 108 14.07 7.40 -5.11
CA GLY A 108 13.05 6.37 -4.94
C GLY A 108 13.28 5.15 -5.83
N TYR A 109 13.85 5.35 -7.02
CA TYR A 109 14.21 4.25 -7.91
C TYR A 109 15.34 3.38 -7.34
N ASP A 110 16.40 4.00 -6.79
CA ASP A 110 17.50 3.26 -6.15
C ASP A 110 16.99 2.38 -5.00
N MET A 111 16.04 2.90 -4.22
CA MET A 111 15.38 2.15 -3.14
C MET A 111 14.60 0.96 -3.69
N ILE A 112 13.76 1.17 -4.70
CA ILE A 112 12.94 0.11 -5.32
C ILE A 112 13.84 -0.97 -5.91
N GLU A 113 14.89 -0.59 -6.64
CA GLU A 113 15.85 -1.53 -7.24
C GLU A 113 16.56 -2.38 -6.18
N ALA A 114 17.02 -1.73 -5.10
CA ALA A 114 17.69 -2.42 -4.01
C ALA A 114 16.77 -3.40 -3.29
N ILE A 115 15.51 -3.01 -3.05
CA ILE A 115 14.51 -3.84 -2.39
C ILE A 115 14.12 -5.03 -3.27
N ALA A 116 13.79 -4.80 -4.56
CA ALA A 116 13.41 -5.87 -5.48
C ALA A 116 14.54 -6.90 -5.67
N LYS A 117 15.79 -6.45 -5.72
CA LYS A 117 16.95 -7.34 -5.78
C LYS A 117 17.13 -8.16 -4.50
N LYS A 118 16.73 -7.63 -3.34
CA LYS A 118 16.89 -8.30 -2.03
C LYS A 118 15.76 -9.24 -1.70
N ASP A 119 14.55 -8.88 -2.07
CA ASP A 119 13.34 -9.69 -1.87
C ASP A 119 12.95 -10.36 -3.19
N PRO A 120 13.27 -11.67 -3.38
CA PRO A 120 13.00 -12.36 -4.62
C PRO A 120 11.51 -12.57 -4.93
N ARG A 121 10.64 -12.23 -3.99
CA ARG A 121 9.18 -12.30 -4.11
C ARG A 121 8.56 -11.01 -4.65
N LEU A 122 9.33 -9.91 -4.72
CA LEU A 122 8.86 -8.61 -5.21
C LEU A 122 9.20 -8.44 -6.70
N PHE A 123 8.18 -8.13 -7.48
CA PHE A 123 8.27 -7.89 -8.92
C PHE A 123 7.81 -6.48 -9.24
N VAL A 124 8.59 -5.76 -10.04
CA VAL A 124 8.34 -4.35 -10.37
C VAL A 124 8.35 -4.17 -11.87
N LEU A 125 7.27 -3.63 -12.41
CA LEU A 125 7.18 -3.21 -13.81
C LEU A 125 7.43 -1.72 -13.89
N ILE A 126 8.44 -1.33 -14.66
CA ILE A 126 8.80 0.08 -14.90
C ILE A 126 8.78 0.40 -16.37
N MET A 127 8.61 1.66 -16.70
CA MET A 127 8.67 2.18 -18.06
C MET A 127 9.41 3.51 -18.09
N PRO A 128 10.34 3.72 -19.03
CA PRO A 128 10.89 5.05 -19.27
C PRO A 128 9.82 5.95 -19.92
N ASP A 129 9.69 7.18 -19.43
CA ASP A 129 8.84 8.20 -20.03
C ASP A 129 9.70 9.18 -20.83
N GLY A 130 10.06 8.79 -22.02
CA GLY A 130 10.98 9.53 -22.88
C GLY A 130 12.30 9.82 -22.18
N ASN A 131 12.65 11.12 -22.10
CA ASN A 131 13.84 11.59 -21.36
C ASN A 131 13.49 12.16 -19.97
N GLN A 132 12.23 12.03 -19.52
CA GLN A 132 11.76 12.68 -18.31
C GLN A 132 12.05 11.84 -17.06
N GLY A 133 11.97 10.53 -17.16
CA GLY A 133 12.24 9.67 -16.01
C GLY A 133 11.65 8.26 -16.13
N MET A 134 11.56 7.58 -14.98
CA MET A 134 11.02 6.24 -14.87
C MET A 134 9.66 6.27 -14.17
N VAL A 135 8.66 5.67 -14.80
CA VAL A 135 7.32 5.48 -14.27
C VAL A 135 7.21 4.05 -13.74
N ILE A 136 6.63 3.90 -12.58
CA ILE A 136 6.23 2.58 -12.08
C ILE A 136 4.88 2.23 -12.72
N LYS A 137 4.84 1.12 -13.44
CA LYS A 137 3.62 0.61 -14.08
C LYS A 137 2.91 -0.43 -13.22
N GLY A 138 3.60 -1.04 -12.27
CA GLY A 138 2.99 -1.96 -11.33
C GLY A 138 3.96 -2.66 -10.41
N PHE A 139 3.37 -3.26 -9.36
CA PHE A 139 4.04 -4.10 -8.39
C PHE A 139 3.33 -5.44 -8.28
N GLY A 140 4.11 -6.51 -8.34
CA GLY A 140 3.69 -7.87 -8.07
C GLY A 140 4.36 -8.44 -6.83
N TYR A 141 3.71 -9.38 -6.18
CA TYR A 141 4.28 -10.11 -5.06
C TYR A 141 3.86 -11.59 -5.10
N ASP A 142 4.84 -12.48 -5.03
CA ASP A 142 4.64 -13.92 -4.89
C ASP A 142 4.09 -14.20 -3.49
N GLY A 143 2.78 -14.19 -3.35
CA GLY A 143 2.07 -14.33 -2.09
C GLY A 143 2.10 -15.75 -1.54
N ASN A 144 2.07 -16.75 -2.41
CA ASN A 144 2.08 -18.15 -2.04
C ASN A 144 3.50 -18.72 -1.78
N GLY A 145 4.57 -18.00 -2.20
CA GLY A 145 5.97 -18.36 -1.95
C GLY A 145 6.50 -19.46 -2.84
N ASP A 146 5.90 -19.71 -4.00
CA ASP A 146 6.34 -20.75 -4.92
C ASP A 146 7.44 -20.29 -5.90
N GLY A 147 7.82 -19.02 -5.82
CA GLY A 147 8.86 -18.39 -6.64
C GLY A 147 8.41 -18.01 -8.04
N LYS A 148 7.11 -17.99 -8.30
CA LYS A 148 6.54 -17.67 -9.61
C LYS A 148 5.70 -16.40 -9.54
N ILE A 149 5.48 -15.82 -10.68
CA ILE A 149 4.44 -14.82 -10.96
C ILE A 149 4.09 -14.89 -12.43
N GLU A 150 2.82 -14.73 -12.76
CA GLU A 150 2.38 -14.68 -14.14
C GLU A 150 1.37 -13.55 -14.31
N ILE A 151 1.71 -12.57 -15.16
CA ILE A 151 0.84 -11.44 -15.47
C ILE A 151 0.64 -11.29 -16.97
N LYS A 152 -0.55 -10.88 -17.34
CA LYS A 152 -0.92 -10.69 -18.74
C LYS A 152 -1.61 -9.33 -18.90
N SER A 153 -1.21 -8.53 -19.88
CA SER A 153 -1.93 -7.32 -20.21
C SER A 153 -3.27 -7.65 -20.88
N GLN A 154 -4.28 -6.79 -20.70
CA GLN A 154 -5.59 -6.98 -21.35
C GLN A 154 -5.49 -6.99 -22.87
N ASP A 155 -4.52 -6.26 -23.44
CA ASP A 155 -4.25 -6.21 -24.87
C ASP A 155 -3.23 -7.23 -25.37
N SER A 156 -2.97 -8.30 -24.60
CA SER A 156 -1.93 -9.29 -24.93
C SER A 156 -2.14 -10.02 -26.26
N ASP A 157 -3.37 -10.04 -26.78
CA ASP A 157 -3.68 -10.64 -28.08
C ASP A 157 -3.35 -9.69 -29.23
N THR A 158 -2.99 -8.44 -28.93
CA THR A 158 -2.52 -7.47 -29.90
C THR A 158 -1.00 -7.52 -30.05
N LYS A 159 -0.49 -6.88 -31.12
CA LYS A 159 0.95 -6.79 -31.40
C LYS A 159 1.77 -6.20 -30.23
N ASN A 160 1.15 -5.40 -29.37
CA ASN A 160 1.78 -4.66 -28.30
C ASN A 160 1.48 -5.26 -26.90
N GLY A 161 0.73 -6.38 -26.83
CA GLY A 161 0.42 -7.02 -25.56
C GLY A 161 1.64 -7.65 -24.89
N LEU A 162 1.64 -7.67 -23.56
CA LEU A 162 2.66 -8.30 -22.74
C LEU A 162 2.09 -9.50 -21.97
N HIS A 163 2.87 -10.55 -21.95
CA HIS A 163 2.67 -11.72 -21.08
C HIS A 163 4.01 -11.99 -20.42
N LEU A 164 4.08 -11.81 -19.12
CA LEU A 164 5.31 -11.86 -18.34
C LEU A 164 5.22 -12.93 -17.26
N THR A 165 6.33 -13.63 -17.07
CA THR A 165 6.54 -14.58 -15.97
C THR A 165 7.73 -14.13 -15.12
N GLU A 166 7.97 -14.77 -13.97
CA GLU A 166 9.12 -14.46 -13.09
C GLU A 166 10.45 -14.40 -13.84
N THR A 167 10.61 -15.17 -14.92
CA THR A 167 11.87 -15.23 -15.70
C THR A 167 12.14 -13.98 -16.51
N ASP A 168 11.13 -13.16 -16.75
CA ASP A 168 11.25 -11.91 -17.48
C ASP A 168 11.76 -10.77 -16.59
N PHE A 169 11.65 -10.94 -15.26
CA PHE A 169 12.08 -9.93 -14.30
C PHE A 169 13.53 -10.12 -13.89
N LYS A 170 14.41 -9.24 -14.35
CA LYS A 170 15.81 -9.25 -13.97
C LYS A 170 16.00 -8.58 -12.60
N ASN A 171 16.43 -9.34 -11.59
CA ASN A 171 16.54 -8.87 -10.20
C ASN A 171 15.19 -8.28 -9.69
N GLY A 172 14.09 -8.90 -10.03
CA GLY A 172 12.75 -8.43 -9.65
C GLY A 172 12.21 -7.27 -10.49
N ILE A 173 12.93 -6.78 -11.51
CA ILE A 173 12.51 -5.63 -12.32
C ILE A 173 12.36 -6.04 -13.79
N TYR A 174 11.22 -5.70 -14.39
CA TYR A 174 11.02 -5.70 -15.83
C TYR A 174 10.88 -4.27 -16.32
N GLN A 175 11.73 -3.88 -17.26
CA GLN A 175 11.65 -2.58 -17.91
C GLN A 175 10.89 -2.70 -19.23
N GLN A 176 9.69 -2.15 -19.26
CA GLN A 176 8.85 -2.08 -20.45
C GLN A 176 9.49 -1.13 -21.47
N LYS A 177 9.36 -1.45 -22.75
CA LYS A 177 9.79 -0.58 -23.84
C LYS A 177 8.71 0.46 -24.15
N ASN A 178 9.13 1.62 -24.68
CA ASN A 178 8.23 2.72 -25.04
C ASN A 178 7.15 2.31 -26.06
N GLU A 179 7.41 1.32 -26.90
CA GLU A 179 6.44 0.80 -27.87
C GLU A 179 5.19 0.15 -27.25
N TYR A 180 5.24 -0.06 -25.91
CA TYR A 180 4.14 -0.60 -25.12
C TYR A 180 3.45 0.46 -24.25
N ASP A 181 3.57 1.74 -24.59
CA ASP A 181 3.05 2.86 -23.76
C ASP A 181 1.54 2.80 -23.54
N ASN A 182 0.81 2.21 -24.48
CA ASN A 182 -0.66 2.11 -24.43
C ASN A 182 -1.17 0.81 -23.79
N ILE A 183 -0.29 0.01 -23.17
CA ILE A 183 -0.74 -1.19 -22.46
C ILE A 183 -1.31 -0.78 -21.13
N ASP A 184 -2.60 -0.93 -21.01
CA ASP A 184 -3.37 -0.65 -19.82
C ASP A 184 -3.84 -1.94 -19.17
N GLY A 185 -3.74 -1.97 -17.84
CA GLY A 185 -4.22 -3.09 -17.04
C GLY A 185 -3.43 -4.39 -17.22
N PHE A 186 -3.06 -4.98 -16.12
CA PHE A 186 -2.49 -6.31 -16.08
C PHE A 186 -3.35 -7.19 -15.21
N GLU A 187 -3.60 -8.38 -15.72
CA GLU A 187 -4.25 -9.45 -15.00
C GLU A 187 -3.20 -10.38 -14.42
N ILE A 188 -3.31 -10.72 -13.14
CA ILE A 188 -2.50 -11.79 -12.55
C ILE A 188 -3.15 -13.14 -12.84
N LEU A 189 -2.38 -14.08 -13.31
CA LEU A 189 -2.84 -15.42 -13.67
C LEU A 189 -2.42 -16.47 -12.63
N SER A 190 -1.34 -16.23 -11.88
CA SER A 190 -0.89 -17.11 -10.81
C SER A 190 -1.79 -16.99 -9.57
N GLU A 191 -2.20 -18.14 -9.02
CA GLU A 191 -3.08 -18.22 -7.86
C GLU A 191 -2.31 -17.92 -6.57
N GLY A 192 -2.87 -17.12 -5.68
CA GLY A 192 -2.27 -16.77 -4.38
C GLY A 192 -1.26 -15.63 -4.44
N ASP A 193 -1.05 -15.04 -5.61
CA ASP A 193 -0.17 -13.91 -5.82
C ASP A 193 -0.93 -12.59 -5.93
N TYR A 194 -0.19 -11.51 -5.80
CA TYR A 194 -0.74 -10.15 -5.83
C TYR A 194 -0.15 -9.35 -6.97
N TRP A 195 -0.99 -8.52 -7.59
CA TRP A 195 -0.57 -7.54 -8.58
C TRP A 195 -1.38 -6.26 -8.43
N ILE A 196 -0.70 -5.14 -8.48
CA ILE A 196 -1.32 -3.82 -8.65
C ILE A 196 -0.57 -3.07 -9.74
N GLY A 197 -1.30 -2.52 -10.70
CA GLY A 197 -0.69 -1.73 -11.76
C GLY A 197 -1.62 -1.60 -12.95
N GLY A 198 -1.28 -0.67 -13.81
CA GLY A 198 -2.02 -0.26 -14.97
C GLY A 198 -2.10 1.25 -15.04
N TRP A 199 -2.65 1.78 -16.14
CA TRP A 199 -2.77 3.22 -16.35
C TRP A 199 -4.22 3.71 -16.22
N HIS A 200 -5.20 2.88 -16.58
CA HIS A 200 -6.61 3.28 -16.57
C HIS A 200 -7.44 2.60 -15.49
N GLU A 201 -7.18 1.35 -15.16
CA GLU A 201 -7.98 0.61 -14.18
C GLU A 201 -7.35 0.55 -12.78
N ALA A 202 -6.02 0.71 -12.71
CA ALA A 202 -5.28 0.75 -11.45
C ALA A 202 -4.12 1.73 -11.59
N TYR A 203 -4.33 2.96 -11.20
CA TYR A 203 -3.31 4.00 -11.24
C TYR A 203 -2.34 3.83 -10.08
N THR A 204 -1.08 3.51 -10.38
CA THR A 204 -0.02 3.51 -9.37
C THR A 204 0.44 4.95 -9.15
N SER A 205 0.13 5.50 -7.99
CA SER A 205 0.59 6.83 -7.60
C SER A 205 1.76 6.74 -6.61
N TYR A 206 2.67 7.69 -6.70
CA TYR A 206 3.80 7.81 -5.80
C TYR A 206 3.53 8.90 -4.77
N TRP A 207 3.45 8.50 -3.51
CA TRP A 207 3.20 9.38 -2.39
C TRP A 207 4.42 9.42 -1.48
N LEU A 208 4.68 10.58 -0.91
CA LEU A 208 5.79 10.84 0.01
C LEU A 208 5.23 11.20 1.37
N GLY A 209 5.70 10.52 2.39
CA GLY A 209 5.45 10.85 3.79
C GLY A 209 6.77 11.03 4.53
N TYR A 210 6.75 11.75 5.62
CA TYR A 210 7.91 12.05 6.45
C TYR A 210 7.62 11.72 7.91
N GLY A 211 8.65 11.30 8.64
CA GLY A 211 8.57 11.02 10.06
C GLY A 211 8.58 9.54 10.40
N GLU A 212 8.01 9.19 11.55
CA GLU A 212 8.04 7.81 12.06
C GLU A 212 6.84 6.97 11.63
N ALA A 213 5.71 7.61 11.27
CA ALA A 213 4.50 6.92 10.87
C ALA A 213 4.58 6.46 9.40
N VAL A 214 4.18 5.22 9.17
CA VAL A 214 4.02 4.64 7.84
C VAL A 214 2.53 4.37 7.67
N LEU A 215 1.86 4.92 6.66
CA LEU A 215 0.43 4.74 6.34
C LEU A 215 -0.58 5.69 7.02
N GLU A 216 -0.17 6.82 7.51
CA GLU A 216 -1.12 7.86 7.88
C GLU A 216 -1.34 8.79 6.67
N ALA A 217 -2.40 8.55 5.92
CA ALA A 217 -2.68 9.20 4.63
C ALA A 217 -2.76 10.74 4.69
N GLU A 218 -3.03 11.31 5.84
CA GLU A 218 -3.10 12.76 6.03
C GLU A 218 -1.72 13.45 6.00
N GLU A 219 -0.64 12.68 6.16
CA GLU A 219 0.74 13.17 6.17
C GLU A 219 1.49 12.93 4.85
N TYR A 220 0.80 12.39 3.84
CA TYR A 220 1.42 12.07 2.56
C TYR A 220 1.14 13.15 1.51
N GLU A 221 2.19 13.49 0.77
CA GLU A 221 2.11 14.37 -0.39
C GLU A 221 2.27 13.58 -1.69
N TYR A 222 1.40 13.86 -2.66
CA TYR A 222 1.57 13.30 -4.00
C TYR A 222 2.85 13.83 -4.65
N SER A 223 3.70 12.91 -5.12
CA SER A 223 4.93 13.29 -5.82
C SER A 223 4.64 13.63 -7.28
N ASN A 224 4.97 14.88 -7.67
CA ASN A 224 4.95 15.32 -9.06
C ASN A 224 6.22 14.93 -9.83
N PHE A 225 7.15 14.20 -9.19
CA PHE A 225 8.41 13.79 -9.77
C PHE A 225 8.41 12.29 -10.06
N TYR A 226 9.13 11.91 -11.12
CA TYR A 226 9.43 10.51 -11.38
C TYR A 226 10.29 9.91 -10.26
N VAL A 227 10.15 8.62 -10.02
CA VAL A 227 10.82 7.95 -8.88
C VAL A 227 12.35 8.05 -8.92
N ASN A 228 12.95 8.21 -10.10
CA ASN A 228 14.40 8.41 -10.28
C ASN A 228 14.83 9.88 -10.23
N ASN A 229 13.91 10.82 -10.13
CA ASN A 229 14.19 12.26 -10.07
C ASN A 229 13.92 12.86 -8.69
N ARG A 230 13.37 12.07 -7.77
CA ARG A 230 13.14 12.46 -6.38
C ARG A 230 14.20 11.82 -5.49
N PHE A 231 15.03 12.64 -4.87
CA PHE A 231 15.98 12.19 -3.85
C PHE A 231 15.26 11.80 -2.57
N LEU A 232 15.77 10.76 -1.95
CA LEU A 232 15.30 10.30 -0.65
C LEU A 232 15.78 11.26 0.46
N GLU A 233 14.92 11.50 1.41
CA GLU A 233 15.25 12.19 2.65
C GLU A 233 15.26 11.19 3.81
N ASN A 234 16.03 11.47 4.87
CA ASN A 234 16.08 10.57 6.01
C ASN A 234 14.71 10.49 6.68
N LYS A 235 14.24 9.27 6.94
CA LYS A 235 12.89 8.96 7.45
C LYS A 235 11.76 9.40 6.50
N SER A 236 11.96 9.20 5.23
CA SER A 236 10.94 9.32 4.19
C SER A 236 10.39 7.95 3.77
#